data_97b480bfd80560f21174f850407d654a
#
_entry.id   97b480bfd80560f21174f850407d654a
#
_cell.length_a   1.000
_cell.length_b   1.000
_cell.length_c   1.000
_cell.angle_alpha   90.00
_cell.angle_beta   90.00
_cell.angle_gamma   90.00
#
_symmetry.space_group_name_H-M   'P 1'
#
loop_
_entity.id
_entity.type
_entity.pdbx_description
1 polymer ?
#
loop_
_entity_poly.entity_id
_entity_poly.type
_entity_poly.pdbx_seq_one_letter_code
_entity_poly.pdbx_strand_id
1 'polypeptide(L)'
;LVFGFGPTWQGSHPSLGTKNALFPLDNLYFELIAVNDDGPLAETVNEHLEKNGESVFGLALETDDIEMAKKELSASFNTDLEISDGKGVNNISNEERHWRNIFIPRKFSRGIFTLLIQHTKGNLPKHEISDESSISRMDHVVINSNDPDGLVDLYKEKYGIRLALDQFVEKWGGRMLFFRTNHTTIEAIGIKKDGSPEDSLW
;
A
#
# COMPACT_ATOMS: atom_id res chain seq x y z
N LEU A 1 18.84 13.34 -5.96
CA LEU A 1 17.95 12.38 -5.29
C LEU A 1 16.63 13.08 -4.98
N VAL A 2 15.47 12.44 -5.32
CA VAL A 2 14.14 13.07 -5.12
C VAL A 2 13.84 13.28 -3.63
N PHE A 3 14.20 12.31 -2.78
CA PHE A 3 13.99 12.40 -1.32
C PHE A 3 15.11 13.16 -0.56
N GLY A 4 16.21 13.51 -1.22
CA GLY A 4 17.41 14.03 -0.58
C GLY A 4 18.34 12.95 0.01
N PHE A 5 17.92 11.68 0.00
CA PHE A 5 18.69 10.52 0.48
C PHE A 5 18.47 9.28 -0.40
N GLY A 6 19.33 8.28 -0.24
CA GLY A 6 19.22 6.97 -0.91
C GLY A 6 18.38 5.96 -0.12
N PRO A 7 18.09 4.79 -0.73
CA PRO A 7 17.42 3.71 -0.01
C PRO A 7 18.32 3.18 1.11
N THR A 8 17.74 2.86 2.25
CA THR A 8 18.47 2.22 3.37
C THR A 8 18.37 0.70 3.35
N TRP A 9 17.53 0.18 2.46
CA TRP A 9 17.32 -1.23 2.24
C TRP A 9 17.25 -1.50 0.74
N GLN A 10 17.97 -2.51 0.28
CA GLN A 10 17.81 -3.10 -1.04
C GLN A 10 17.80 -4.61 -0.88
N GLY A 11 16.71 -5.24 -1.27
CA GLY A 11 16.51 -6.65 -1.06
C GLY A 11 15.82 -7.34 -2.22
N SER A 12 15.63 -8.63 -2.08
CA SER A 12 14.90 -9.46 -3.03
C SER A 12 13.93 -10.38 -2.32
N HIS A 13 12.89 -10.79 -3.04
CA HIS A 13 11.87 -11.73 -2.63
C HIS A 13 11.87 -12.91 -3.61
N PRO A 14 12.80 -13.88 -3.45
CA PRO A 14 12.99 -14.93 -4.46
C PRO A 14 11.73 -15.76 -4.73
N SER A 15 10.93 -16.05 -3.68
CA SER A 15 9.67 -16.79 -3.82
C SER A 15 8.56 -16.03 -4.54
N LEU A 16 8.69 -14.71 -4.68
CA LEU A 16 7.73 -13.82 -5.32
C LEU A 16 8.22 -13.29 -6.69
N GLY A 17 9.50 -13.52 -7.01
CA GLY A 17 10.13 -13.05 -8.25
C GLY A 17 10.44 -11.56 -8.31
N THR A 18 10.49 -10.87 -7.18
CA THR A 18 10.67 -9.40 -7.12
C THR A 18 11.89 -8.98 -6.32
N LYS A 19 12.33 -7.75 -6.54
CA LYS A 19 13.31 -7.03 -5.73
C LYS A 19 12.77 -5.66 -5.35
N ASN A 20 13.32 -5.08 -4.30
CA ASN A 20 12.87 -3.79 -3.80
C ASN A 20 13.99 -2.87 -3.33
N ALA A 21 13.64 -1.59 -3.23
CA ALA A 21 14.43 -0.58 -2.52
C ALA A 21 13.49 0.22 -1.62
N LEU A 22 13.84 0.34 -0.33
CA LEU A 22 13.02 1.01 0.67
C LEU A 22 13.65 2.34 1.10
N PHE A 23 12.81 3.37 1.13
CA PHE A 23 13.15 4.73 1.55
C PHE A 23 12.33 5.04 2.81
N PRO A 24 12.89 4.92 4.01
CA PRO A 24 12.17 5.19 5.24
C PRO A 24 11.91 6.69 5.39
N LEU A 25 10.68 7.01 5.71
CA LEU A 25 10.24 8.33 6.15
C LEU A 25 9.85 8.27 7.63
N ASP A 26 9.56 9.40 8.24
CA ASP A 26 9.18 9.45 9.66
C ASP A 26 7.89 8.71 9.98
N ASN A 27 6.99 8.60 9.01
CA ASN A 27 5.65 8.05 9.20
C ASN A 27 5.34 6.78 8.40
N LEU A 28 6.15 6.44 7.41
CA LEU A 28 6.03 5.23 6.59
C LEU A 28 7.35 4.96 5.85
N TYR A 29 7.42 3.98 5.01
CA TYR A 29 8.45 3.87 3.99
C TYR A 29 7.85 3.89 2.59
N PHE A 30 8.58 4.50 1.67
CA PHE A 30 8.28 4.39 0.24
C PHE A 30 9.07 3.22 -0.33
N GLU A 31 8.40 2.36 -1.09
CA GLU A 31 9.01 1.18 -1.70
C GLU A 31 9.01 1.30 -3.22
N LEU A 32 10.18 1.14 -3.82
CA LEU A 32 10.30 0.82 -5.23
C LEU A 32 10.34 -0.69 -5.36
N ILE A 33 9.45 -1.24 -6.18
CA ILE A 33 9.41 -2.68 -6.49
C ILE A 33 9.69 -2.91 -7.97
N ALA A 34 10.43 -3.96 -8.28
CA ALA A 34 10.74 -4.34 -9.66
C ALA A 34 10.77 -5.86 -9.82
N VAL A 35 10.54 -6.33 -11.02
CA VAL A 35 10.71 -7.73 -11.38
C VAL A 35 12.19 -8.09 -11.32
N ASN A 36 12.49 -9.25 -10.76
CA ASN A 36 13.85 -9.79 -10.67
C ASN A 36 13.96 -11.17 -11.31
N ASP A 37 12.91 -11.98 -11.22
CA ASP A 37 12.84 -13.36 -11.71
C ASP A 37 11.36 -13.73 -11.91
N ASP A 38 11.08 -14.94 -12.36
CA ASP A 38 9.71 -15.44 -12.45
C ASP A 38 9.11 -15.61 -11.04
N GLY A 39 7.83 -15.29 -10.91
CA GLY A 39 7.11 -15.45 -9.65
C GLY A 39 5.75 -14.74 -9.62
N PRO A 40 4.88 -15.11 -8.66
CA PRO A 40 3.49 -14.64 -8.66
C PRO A 40 3.34 -13.12 -8.48
N LEU A 41 4.24 -12.48 -7.74
CA LEU A 41 4.21 -11.03 -7.60
C LEU A 41 4.87 -10.35 -8.83
N ALA A 42 5.88 -10.98 -9.41
CA ALA A 42 6.51 -10.50 -10.64
C ALA A 42 5.51 -10.44 -11.81
N GLU A 43 4.65 -11.45 -11.95
CA GLU A 43 3.56 -11.45 -12.93
C GLU A 43 2.61 -10.26 -12.71
N THR A 44 2.20 -10.04 -11.46
CA THR A 44 1.33 -8.91 -11.08
C THR A 44 1.96 -7.55 -11.35
N VAL A 45 3.26 -7.41 -11.10
CA VAL A 45 4.03 -6.18 -11.40
C VAL A 45 4.12 -5.96 -12.91
N ASN A 46 4.39 -7.01 -13.70
CA ASN A 46 4.43 -6.91 -15.16
C ASN A 46 3.09 -6.49 -15.74
N GLU A 47 1.98 -7.11 -15.30
CA GLU A 47 0.63 -6.71 -15.72
C GLU A 47 0.34 -5.23 -15.42
N HIS A 48 0.79 -4.74 -14.25
CA HIS A 48 0.65 -3.34 -13.90
C HIS A 48 1.47 -2.43 -14.81
N LEU A 49 2.73 -2.78 -15.07
CA LEU A 49 3.62 -2.01 -15.93
C LEU A 49 3.12 -1.95 -17.38
N GLU A 50 2.60 -3.05 -17.90
CA GLU A 50 2.02 -3.10 -19.24
C GLU A 50 0.76 -2.21 -19.37
N LYS A 51 -0.07 -2.19 -18.34
CA LYS A 51 -1.33 -1.44 -18.34
C LYS A 51 -1.17 0.03 -18.01
N ASN A 52 -0.32 0.36 -17.02
CA ASN A 52 -0.27 1.68 -16.41
C ASN A 52 1.10 2.37 -16.53
N GLY A 53 2.13 1.65 -16.99
CA GLY A 53 3.51 2.13 -16.94
C GLY A 53 4.05 2.20 -15.50
N GLU A 54 5.16 2.90 -15.32
CA GLU A 54 5.73 3.18 -13.99
C GLU A 54 4.82 4.15 -13.23
N SER A 55 4.20 3.68 -12.17
CA SER A 55 3.22 4.44 -11.36
C SER A 55 3.08 3.83 -9.97
N VAL A 56 2.23 4.41 -9.14
CA VAL A 56 1.92 3.85 -7.81
C VAL A 56 1.23 2.50 -7.98
N PHE A 57 1.90 1.44 -7.51
CA PHE A 57 1.47 0.06 -7.70
C PHE A 57 0.39 -0.37 -6.70
N GLY A 58 0.54 0.01 -5.43
CA GLY A 58 -0.37 -0.44 -4.38
C GLY A 58 -0.10 0.13 -3.00
N LEU A 59 -0.79 -0.41 -2.02
CA LEU A 59 -0.73 -0.01 -0.62
C LEU A 59 -0.39 -1.20 0.27
N ALA A 60 0.59 -1.01 1.17
CA ALA A 60 0.84 -1.89 2.28
C ALA A 60 0.30 -1.25 3.57
N LEU A 61 -0.65 -1.92 4.22
CA LEU A 61 -1.29 -1.46 5.46
C LEU A 61 -0.76 -2.29 6.62
N GLU A 62 -0.10 -1.66 7.57
CA GLU A 62 0.45 -2.34 8.75
C GLU A 62 -0.62 -2.62 9.79
N THR A 63 -0.54 -3.78 10.42
CA THR A 63 -1.36 -4.19 11.57
C THR A 63 -0.50 -4.78 12.67
N ASP A 64 -0.90 -4.58 13.93
CA ASP A 64 -0.25 -5.18 15.09
C ASP A 64 -0.71 -6.63 15.33
N ASP A 65 -1.87 -7.03 14.77
CA ASP A 65 -2.45 -8.36 14.93
C ASP A 65 -3.02 -8.89 13.60
N ILE A 66 -2.19 -9.62 12.86
CA ILE A 66 -2.57 -10.18 11.56
C ILE A 66 -3.61 -11.30 11.67
N GLU A 67 -3.67 -12.02 12.80
CA GLU A 67 -4.66 -13.07 13.01
C GLU A 67 -6.07 -12.47 13.21
N MET A 68 -6.14 -11.40 14.01
CA MET A 68 -7.40 -10.68 14.18
C MET A 68 -7.83 -10.02 12.86
N ALA A 69 -6.92 -9.39 12.14
CA ALA A 69 -7.19 -8.81 10.84
C ALA A 69 -7.68 -9.87 9.83
N LYS A 70 -7.04 -11.05 9.79
CA LYS A 70 -7.52 -12.18 8.97
C LYS A 70 -8.97 -12.53 9.31
N LYS A 71 -9.27 -12.74 10.58
CA LYS A 71 -10.60 -13.15 11.05
C LYS A 71 -11.69 -12.14 10.64
N GLU A 72 -11.44 -10.86 10.90
CA GLU A 72 -12.40 -9.79 10.62
C GLU A 72 -12.62 -9.59 9.12
N LEU A 73 -11.54 -9.54 8.33
CA LEU A 73 -11.64 -9.36 6.90
C LEU A 73 -12.20 -10.60 6.18
N SER A 74 -11.85 -11.81 6.63
CA SER A 74 -12.45 -13.04 6.08
C SER A 74 -13.96 -13.07 6.29
N ALA A 75 -14.43 -12.66 7.45
CA ALA A 75 -15.85 -12.54 7.74
C ALA A 75 -16.51 -11.44 6.88
N SER A 76 -15.88 -10.26 6.79
CA SER A 76 -16.40 -9.12 6.03
C SER A 76 -16.50 -9.39 4.52
N PHE A 77 -15.54 -10.12 3.96
CA PHE A 77 -15.52 -10.49 2.53
C PHE A 77 -16.20 -11.82 2.24
N ASN A 78 -16.66 -12.53 3.27
CA ASN A 78 -17.20 -13.89 3.15
C ASN A 78 -16.26 -14.82 2.37
N THR A 79 -14.97 -14.81 2.72
CA THR A 79 -13.94 -15.61 2.08
C THR A 79 -12.85 -15.97 3.09
N ASP A 80 -12.18 -17.09 2.92
CA ASP A 80 -11.02 -17.42 3.76
C ASP A 80 -9.77 -16.75 3.16
N LEU A 81 -9.21 -15.78 3.88
CA LEU A 81 -7.95 -15.13 3.54
C LEU A 81 -6.81 -15.93 4.14
N GLU A 82 -5.69 -16.00 3.43
CA GLU A 82 -4.52 -16.73 3.89
C GLU A 82 -3.44 -15.78 4.41
N ILE A 83 -2.80 -16.19 5.52
CA ILE A 83 -1.59 -15.55 6.02
C ILE A 83 -0.40 -16.29 5.44
N SER A 84 0.56 -15.55 4.90
CA SER A 84 1.84 -16.07 4.44
C SER A 84 3.01 -15.40 5.14
N ASP A 85 4.08 -16.15 5.34
CA ASP A 85 5.32 -15.64 5.91
C ASP A 85 6.18 -15.01 4.81
N GLY A 86 6.76 -13.87 5.13
CA GLY A 86 7.71 -13.16 4.27
C GLY A 86 9.07 -12.99 4.96
N LYS A 87 10.10 -13.01 4.14
CA LYS A 87 11.47 -12.76 4.56
C LYS A 87 12.18 -11.92 3.49
N GLY A 88 12.88 -10.91 3.94
CA GLY A 88 13.79 -10.13 3.11
C GLY A 88 15.21 -10.15 3.69
N VAL A 89 16.19 -10.09 2.81
CA VAL A 89 17.61 -9.95 3.15
C VAL A 89 18.14 -8.69 2.48
N ASN A 90 18.78 -7.83 3.26
CA ASN A 90 19.44 -6.65 2.72
C ASN A 90 20.70 -7.09 1.96
N ASN A 91 20.78 -6.79 0.69
CA ASN A 91 21.88 -7.19 -0.19
C ASN A 91 23.23 -6.50 0.17
N ILE A 92 23.19 -5.44 0.99
CA ILE A 92 24.37 -4.69 1.41
C ILE A 92 24.85 -5.13 2.79
N SER A 93 23.95 -5.17 3.80
CA SER A 93 24.31 -5.47 5.19
C SER A 93 24.12 -6.94 5.58
N ASN A 94 23.46 -7.75 4.75
CA ASN A 94 22.98 -9.10 5.05
C ASN A 94 22.03 -9.19 6.27
N GLU A 95 21.46 -8.08 6.70
CA GLU A 95 20.44 -8.08 7.74
C GLU A 95 19.14 -8.68 7.22
N GLU A 96 18.42 -9.34 8.12
CA GLU A 96 17.16 -10.01 7.79
C GLU A 96 15.98 -9.25 8.41
N ARG A 97 14.90 -9.15 7.65
CA ARG A 97 13.58 -8.74 8.12
C ARG A 97 12.59 -9.86 7.86
N HIS A 98 11.68 -10.08 8.80
CA HIS A 98 10.61 -11.07 8.68
C HIS A 98 9.28 -10.38 8.93
N TRP A 99 8.26 -10.84 8.24
CA TRP A 99 6.89 -10.37 8.39
C TRP A 99 5.90 -11.47 8.07
N ARG A 100 4.67 -11.24 8.45
CA ARG A 100 3.51 -12.02 8.01
C ARG A 100 2.62 -11.11 7.20
N ASN A 101 1.97 -11.62 6.17
CA ASN A 101 1.14 -10.79 5.30
C ASN A 101 -0.12 -11.52 4.82
N ILE A 102 -1.11 -10.70 4.41
CA ILE A 102 -2.33 -11.12 3.73
C ILE A 102 -2.42 -10.32 2.45
N PHE A 103 -2.34 -10.99 1.30
CA PHE A 103 -2.64 -10.37 0.02
C PHE A 103 -4.15 -10.29 -0.16
N ILE A 104 -4.68 -9.08 -0.27
CA ILE A 104 -6.11 -8.88 -0.49
C ILE A 104 -6.43 -9.12 -1.97
N PRO A 105 -7.30 -10.10 -2.31
CA PRO A 105 -7.68 -10.33 -3.70
C PRO A 105 -8.23 -9.06 -4.36
N ARG A 106 -7.81 -8.76 -5.59
CA ARG A 106 -8.16 -7.52 -6.32
C ARG A 106 -9.67 -7.22 -6.36
N LYS A 107 -10.52 -8.26 -6.41
CA LYS A 107 -11.98 -8.10 -6.36
C LYS A 107 -12.49 -7.46 -5.06
N PHE A 108 -11.76 -7.59 -3.96
CA PHE A 108 -12.09 -7.02 -2.65
C PHE A 108 -11.39 -5.68 -2.41
N SER A 109 -10.27 -5.42 -3.09
CA SER A 109 -9.52 -4.16 -2.99
C SER A 109 -9.82 -3.18 -4.14
N ARG A 110 -10.90 -3.42 -4.89
CA ARG A 110 -11.36 -2.58 -6.00
C ARG A 110 -10.29 -2.38 -7.09
N GLY A 111 -9.48 -3.42 -7.33
CA GLY A 111 -8.42 -3.42 -8.34
C GLY A 111 -7.07 -2.87 -7.87
N ILE A 112 -7.01 -2.18 -6.73
CA ILE A 112 -5.75 -1.68 -6.16
C ILE A 112 -5.02 -2.83 -5.48
N PHE A 113 -3.74 -3.02 -5.80
CA PHE A 113 -2.91 -3.98 -5.06
C PHE A 113 -2.86 -3.57 -3.59
N THR A 114 -3.31 -4.45 -2.70
CA THR A 114 -3.39 -4.16 -1.26
C THR A 114 -2.83 -5.35 -0.49
N LEU A 115 -1.94 -5.05 0.44
CA LEU A 115 -1.26 -5.98 1.31
C LEU A 115 -1.46 -5.53 2.76
N LEU A 116 -1.94 -6.44 3.63
CA LEU A 116 -1.78 -6.26 5.07
C LEU A 116 -0.47 -6.89 5.51
N ILE A 117 0.25 -6.22 6.40
CA ILE A 117 1.55 -6.68 6.87
C ILE A 117 1.70 -6.50 8.38
N GLN A 118 2.28 -7.51 9.03
CA GLN A 118 2.75 -7.43 10.41
C GLN A 118 4.25 -7.76 10.43
N HIS A 119 5.08 -6.81 10.81
CA HIS A 119 6.51 -7.04 10.97
C HIS A 119 6.77 -7.84 12.24
N THR A 120 7.57 -8.93 12.13
CA THR A 120 7.83 -9.86 13.24
C THR A 120 9.29 -9.85 13.70
N LYS A 121 10.22 -9.47 12.82
CA LYS A 121 11.67 -9.41 13.14
C LYS A 121 12.38 -8.40 12.25
N GLY A 122 13.37 -7.73 12.83
CA GLY A 122 14.23 -6.76 12.16
C GLY A 122 13.55 -5.40 11.96
N ASN A 123 14.35 -4.36 11.88
CA ASN A 123 13.89 -3.00 11.64
C ASN A 123 14.37 -2.53 10.27
N LEU A 124 13.63 -1.62 9.66
CA LEU A 124 14.13 -0.88 8.52
C LEU A 124 15.14 0.15 9.03
N PRO A 125 16.40 0.13 8.55
CA PRO A 125 17.38 1.13 8.94
C PRO A 125 16.88 2.54 8.59
N LYS A 126 16.96 3.47 9.55
CA LYS A 126 16.65 4.87 9.29
C LYS A 126 17.79 5.48 8.47
N HIS A 127 17.46 6.50 7.67
CA HIS A 127 18.49 7.32 7.04
C HIS A 127 18.97 8.39 8.04
N GLU A 128 20.23 8.78 7.91
CA GLU A 128 20.72 9.97 8.58
C GLU A 128 20.31 11.19 7.75
N ILE A 129 19.55 12.08 8.34
CA ILE A 129 19.18 13.35 7.69
C ILE A 129 20.44 14.20 7.65
N SER A 130 21.05 14.28 6.48
CA SER A 130 22.26 15.09 6.25
C SER A 130 21.95 16.47 5.66
N ASP A 131 20.72 16.71 5.23
CA ASP A 131 20.31 17.91 4.51
C ASP A 131 18.92 18.37 4.99
N GLU A 132 18.80 19.66 5.34
CA GLU A 132 17.54 20.30 5.72
C GLU A 132 16.48 20.28 4.61
N SER A 133 16.89 20.04 3.36
CA SER A 133 16.01 19.94 2.19
C SER A 133 15.40 18.55 1.97
N SER A 134 15.73 17.54 2.78
CA SER A 134 15.20 16.19 2.59
C SER A 134 13.70 16.08 2.93
N ILE A 135 13.01 15.21 2.18
CA ILE A 135 11.61 14.88 2.46
C ILE A 135 11.57 13.94 3.66
N SER A 136 10.91 14.35 4.74
CA SER A 136 10.81 13.57 5.98
C SER A 136 9.50 12.77 6.09
N ARG A 137 8.42 13.20 5.45
CA ARG A 137 7.09 12.62 5.63
C ARG A 137 6.31 12.54 4.31
N MET A 138 5.47 11.51 4.20
CA MET A 138 4.40 11.42 3.21
C MET A 138 3.11 11.94 3.86
N ASP A 139 2.47 12.93 3.26
CA ASP A 139 1.22 13.48 3.79
C ASP A 139 0.02 12.58 3.46
N HIS A 140 -0.17 12.28 2.18
CA HIS A 140 -1.26 11.42 1.72
C HIS A 140 -0.92 10.69 0.42
N VAL A 141 -1.71 9.67 0.13
CA VAL A 141 -1.81 9.02 -1.18
C VAL A 141 -3.23 9.27 -1.71
N VAL A 142 -3.36 9.51 -3.01
CA VAL A 142 -4.66 9.82 -3.63
C VAL A 142 -5.20 8.63 -4.41
N ILE A 143 -6.47 8.31 -4.18
CA ILE A 143 -7.25 7.35 -4.96
C ILE A 143 -8.28 8.10 -5.79
N ASN A 144 -8.25 7.95 -7.10
CA ASN A 144 -9.35 8.38 -7.96
C ASN A 144 -10.38 7.27 -8.08
N SER A 145 -11.64 7.63 -8.00
CA SER A 145 -12.73 6.67 -8.06
C SER A 145 -13.94 7.23 -8.81
N ASN A 146 -14.64 6.36 -9.51
CA ASN A 146 -15.97 6.64 -10.06
C ASN A 146 -17.10 6.14 -9.12
N ASP A 147 -16.76 5.59 -7.95
CA ASP A 147 -17.71 5.10 -6.94
C ASP A 147 -17.22 5.44 -5.52
N PRO A 148 -17.34 6.70 -5.08
CA PRO A 148 -16.92 7.11 -3.74
C PRO A 148 -17.63 6.37 -2.60
N ASP A 149 -18.89 5.94 -2.79
CA ASP A 149 -19.64 5.18 -1.78
C ASP A 149 -19.00 3.80 -1.53
N GLY A 150 -18.56 3.14 -2.58
CA GLY A 150 -17.83 1.87 -2.48
C GLY A 150 -16.48 2.01 -1.78
N LEU A 151 -15.82 3.17 -1.86
CA LEU A 151 -14.61 3.44 -1.07
C LEU A 151 -14.93 3.62 0.41
N VAL A 152 -16.05 4.25 0.76
CA VAL A 152 -16.50 4.34 2.16
C VAL A 152 -16.79 2.95 2.70
N ASP A 153 -17.52 2.10 1.95
CA ASP A 153 -17.77 0.71 2.34
C ASP A 153 -16.45 -0.06 2.57
N LEU A 154 -15.49 0.06 1.66
CA LEU A 154 -14.22 -0.66 1.78
C LEU A 154 -13.36 -0.15 2.93
N TYR A 155 -12.99 1.12 2.91
CA TYR A 155 -12.00 1.64 3.85
C TYR A 155 -12.56 1.85 5.25
N LYS A 156 -13.79 2.36 5.36
CA LYS A 156 -14.41 2.61 6.67
C LYS A 156 -15.06 1.35 7.24
N GLU A 157 -15.96 0.70 6.49
CA GLU A 157 -16.78 -0.36 7.07
C GLU A 157 -16.05 -1.72 7.10
N LYS A 158 -15.23 -2.04 6.07
CA LYS A 158 -14.50 -3.32 6.03
C LYS A 158 -13.12 -3.27 6.66
N TYR A 159 -12.32 -2.23 6.36
CA TYR A 159 -10.98 -2.08 6.94
C TYR A 159 -10.98 -1.37 8.29
N GLY A 160 -12.10 -0.79 8.74
CA GLY A 160 -12.19 -0.07 10.00
C GLY A 160 -11.40 1.25 10.05
N ILE A 161 -10.98 1.78 8.91
CA ILE A 161 -10.21 3.02 8.84
C ILE A 161 -11.13 4.22 9.03
N ARG A 162 -10.79 5.11 9.95
CA ARG A 162 -11.60 6.27 10.29
C ARG A 162 -11.78 7.21 9.10
N LEU A 163 -13.02 7.43 8.65
CA LEU A 163 -13.40 8.48 7.72
C LEU A 163 -13.39 9.83 8.47
N ALA A 164 -12.40 10.67 8.19
CA ALA A 164 -12.19 11.96 8.87
C ALA A 164 -12.89 13.11 8.15
N LEU A 165 -13.05 13.02 6.83
CA LEU A 165 -13.76 13.98 6.01
C LEU A 165 -14.54 13.25 4.93
N ASP A 166 -15.76 13.74 4.68
CA ASP A 166 -16.61 13.34 3.59
C ASP A 166 -17.31 14.61 3.11
N GLN A 167 -16.86 15.17 2.00
CA GLN A 167 -17.30 16.47 1.50
C GLN A 167 -17.60 16.42 0.02
N PHE A 168 -18.77 16.92 -0.36
CA PHE A 168 -19.07 17.22 -1.74
C PHE A 168 -18.46 18.58 -2.11
N VAL A 169 -17.76 18.65 -3.22
CA VAL A 169 -17.09 19.87 -3.72
C VAL A 169 -17.82 20.33 -4.97
N GLU A 170 -18.67 21.33 -4.84
CA GLU A 170 -19.54 21.84 -5.91
C GLU A 170 -18.75 22.31 -7.15
N LYS A 171 -17.58 22.90 -6.92
CA LYS A 171 -16.74 23.48 -7.99
C LYS A 171 -16.40 22.49 -9.11
N TRP A 172 -16.24 21.21 -8.77
CA TRP A 172 -15.92 20.16 -9.75
C TRP A 172 -16.90 18.99 -9.74
N GLY A 173 -18.00 19.12 -8.95
CA GLY A 173 -19.11 18.17 -8.94
C GLY A 173 -18.76 16.79 -8.41
N GLY A 174 -17.80 16.69 -7.51
CA GLY A 174 -17.32 15.44 -6.98
C GLY A 174 -17.18 15.42 -5.47
N ARG A 175 -16.82 14.27 -4.95
CA ARG A 175 -16.71 13.98 -3.51
C ARG A 175 -15.26 13.79 -3.13
N MET A 176 -14.87 14.34 -2.00
CA MET A 176 -13.55 14.22 -1.39
C MET A 176 -13.69 13.49 -0.06
N LEU A 177 -12.95 12.42 0.11
CA LEU A 177 -12.97 11.56 1.28
C LEU A 177 -11.57 11.50 1.88
N PHE A 178 -11.43 11.64 3.20
CA PHE A 178 -10.17 11.45 3.90
C PHE A 178 -10.30 10.29 4.89
N PHE A 179 -9.60 9.20 4.61
CA PHE A 179 -9.47 8.05 5.50
C PHE A 179 -8.16 8.19 6.27
N ARG A 180 -8.28 8.30 7.59
CA ARG A 180 -7.14 8.56 8.46
C ARG A 180 -6.56 7.27 9.00
N THR A 181 -5.39 6.90 8.53
CA THR A 181 -4.55 5.89 9.19
C THR A 181 -3.81 6.51 10.39
N ASN A 182 -3.06 5.72 11.14
CA ASN A 182 -2.34 6.25 12.31
C ASN A 182 -1.31 7.32 11.95
N HIS A 183 -0.70 7.22 10.76
CA HIS A 183 0.47 8.03 10.42
C HIS A 183 0.33 8.84 9.13
N THR A 184 -0.66 8.53 8.28
CA THR A 184 -0.87 9.21 7.00
C THR A 184 -2.37 9.24 6.65
N THR A 185 -2.70 9.74 5.49
CA THR A 185 -4.07 9.84 4.99
C THR A 185 -4.19 9.13 3.66
N ILE A 186 -5.27 8.38 3.46
CA ILE A 186 -5.72 7.98 2.14
C ILE A 186 -6.79 9.00 1.75
N GLU A 187 -6.46 9.86 0.79
CA GLU A 187 -7.40 10.78 0.17
C GLU A 187 -8.09 10.06 -0.98
N ALA A 188 -9.40 10.16 -1.08
CA ALA A 188 -10.12 9.67 -2.25
C ALA A 188 -10.87 10.81 -2.91
N ILE A 189 -10.72 10.91 -4.22
CA ILE A 189 -11.39 11.91 -5.06
C ILE A 189 -12.27 11.16 -6.05
N GLY A 190 -13.53 11.51 -6.12
CA GLY A 190 -14.42 10.80 -7.02
C GLY A 190 -15.65 11.56 -7.46
N ILE A 191 -16.04 11.24 -8.68
CA ILE A 191 -17.33 11.66 -9.24
C ILE A 191 -18.09 10.38 -9.52
N LYS A 192 -19.30 10.25 -8.93
CA LYS A 192 -20.14 9.09 -9.18
C LYS A 192 -20.49 9.02 -10.68
N LYS A 193 -20.18 7.89 -11.30
CA LYS A 193 -20.51 7.58 -12.69
C LYS A 193 -21.25 6.25 -12.76
N ASP A 194 -22.11 6.12 -13.75
CA ASP A 194 -22.72 4.84 -14.08
C ASP A 194 -21.68 3.91 -14.70
N GLY A 195 -21.73 2.63 -14.34
CA GLY A 195 -20.82 1.60 -14.82
C GLY A 195 -20.12 0.83 -13.70
N SER A 196 -19.14 0.01 -14.07
CA SER A 196 -18.32 -0.72 -13.09
C SER A 196 -17.41 0.24 -12.34
N PRO A 197 -17.19 0.03 -11.03
CA PRO A 197 -16.24 0.81 -10.26
C PRO A 197 -14.82 0.69 -10.84
N GLU A 198 -14.17 1.82 -11.01
CA GLU A 198 -12.77 1.93 -11.42
C GLU A 198 -12.03 2.81 -10.42
N ASP A 199 -11.03 2.24 -9.78
CA ASP A 199 -10.18 2.95 -8.84
C ASP A 199 -8.72 2.92 -9.34
N SER A 200 -8.01 4.01 -9.14
CA SER A 200 -6.59 4.14 -9.48
C SER A 200 -5.85 4.97 -8.44
N LEU A 201 -4.59 4.64 -8.22
CA LEU A 201 -3.68 5.41 -7.37
C LEU A 201 -2.96 6.50 -8.19
N TRP A 202 -2.68 7.60 -7.53
CA TRP A 202 -1.88 8.71 -8.04
C TRP A 202 -0.70 8.99 -7.13
#